data_9d96f77419e871f59c9c573d2faf3cf2
#
_entry.id   9d96f77419e871f59c9c573d2faf3cf2
#
_cell.length_a   1.000
_cell.length_b   1.000
_cell.length_c   1.000
_cell.angle_alpha   90.00
_cell.angle_beta   90.00
_cell.angle_gamma   90.00
#
_symmetry.space_group_name_H-M   'P 1'
#
loop_
_entity.id
_entity.type
_entity.pdbx_description
1 polymer ?
#
loop_
_entity_poly.entity_id
_entity_poly.type
_entity_poly.pdbx_seq_one_letter_code
_entity_poly.pdbx_strand_id
1 'polypeptide(L)'
;PKTKSEALDMAVELMAKSGKIDDIESYRAKVYAREEESTTGVGEGIAIPHGKCSAVNAPGLAAMIIKDGVDFESLDDEPVKVLFLIAAPDTKDNVHLDVLSKLSVLLMDENFVAKLMKAGSPEEFIEIIDGADEEAKSIDERLEKEDNKPAKILAVTSCPTGIAHTYMAAEGLEKAAAKAGCAIKIETRGSGDRKSVV
;
A
#
# COMPACT_ATOMS: atom_id res chain seq x y z
N PRO A 1 -14.87 -13.44 -8.91
CA PRO A 1 -14.54 -14.38 -7.85
C PRO A 1 -15.61 -14.37 -6.77
N LYS A 2 -15.77 -15.49 -6.07
CA LYS A 2 -16.71 -15.66 -4.96
C LYS A 2 -15.97 -15.88 -3.64
N THR A 3 -14.71 -16.22 -3.70
CA THR A 3 -13.86 -16.48 -2.55
C THR A 3 -12.57 -15.69 -2.62
N LYS A 4 -11.92 -15.51 -1.48
CA LYS A 4 -10.60 -14.89 -1.36
C LYS A 4 -9.56 -15.58 -2.26
N SER A 5 -9.54 -16.92 -2.23
CA SER A 5 -8.62 -17.70 -3.07
C SER A 5 -8.87 -17.48 -4.56
N GLU A 6 -10.13 -17.50 -5.02
CA GLU A 6 -10.45 -17.18 -6.42
C GLU A 6 -10.02 -15.76 -6.81
N ALA A 7 -10.16 -14.79 -5.91
CA ALA A 7 -9.74 -13.41 -6.17
C ALA A 7 -8.21 -13.31 -6.30
N LEU A 8 -7.47 -13.95 -5.40
CA LEU A 8 -6.01 -14.01 -5.48
C LEU A 8 -5.53 -14.69 -6.75
N ASP A 9 -6.10 -15.84 -7.11
CA ASP A 9 -5.74 -16.58 -8.32
C ASP A 9 -5.98 -15.74 -9.58
N MET A 10 -7.15 -15.11 -9.70
CA MET A 10 -7.46 -14.25 -10.83
C MET A 10 -6.51 -13.04 -10.91
N ALA A 11 -6.16 -12.45 -9.79
CA ALA A 11 -5.22 -11.34 -9.75
C ALA A 11 -3.80 -11.76 -10.16
N VAL A 12 -3.35 -12.95 -9.72
CA VAL A 12 -2.05 -13.53 -10.13
C VAL A 12 -2.04 -13.82 -11.63
N GLU A 13 -3.10 -14.38 -12.18
CA GLU A 13 -3.21 -14.63 -13.62
C GLU A 13 -3.25 -13.30 -14.41
N LEU A 14 -3.92 -12.28 -13.91
CA LEU A 14 -3.92 -10.95 -14.51
C LEU A 14 -2.51 -10.36 -14.53
N MET A 15 -1.78 -10.46 -13.42
CA MET A 15 -0.39 -10.01 -13.33
C MET A 15 0.52 -10.77 -14.30
N ALA A 16 0.35 -12.08 -14.46
CA ALA A 16 1.14 -12.89 -15.36
C ALA A 16 1.00 -12.47 -16.83
N LYS A 17 -0.18 -11.96 -17.25
CA LYS A 17 -0.39 -11.43 -18.60
C LYS A 17 0.48 -10.21 -18.94
N SER A 18 1.03 -9.53 -17.93
CA SER A 18 1.94 -8.41 -18.14
C SER A 18 3.33 -8.83 -18.66
N GLY A 19 3.66 -10.12 -18.65
CA GLY A 19 4.97 -10.64 -19.01
C GLY A 19 6.07 -10.34 -17.98
N LYS A 20 5.70 -9.88 -16.78
CA LYS A 20 6.65 -9.53 -15.70
C LYS A 20 6.93 -10.68 -14.74
N ILE A 21 6.28 -11.81 -14.91
CA ILE A 21 6.41 -13.00 -14.08
C ILE A 21 6.94 -14.16 -14.93
N ASP A 22 8.10 -14.67 -14.59
CA ASP A 22 8.75 -15.78 -15.30
C ASP A 22 8.22 -17.14 -14.82
N ASP A 23 7.86 -17.25 -13.54
CA ASP A 23 7.27 -18.46 -12.93
C ASP A 23 6.06 -18.05 -12.09
N ILE A 24 4.88 -18.29 -12.65
CA ILE A 24 3.60 -17.91 -12.06
C ILE A 24 3.32 -18.67 -10.75
N GLU A 25 3.70 -19.95 -10.68
CA GLU A 25 3.42 -20.78 -9.50
C GLU A 25 4.32 -20.37 -8.32
N SER A 26 5.59 -20.07 -8.58
CA SER A 26 6.48 -19.51 -7.56
C SER A 26 5.99 -18.18 -7.04
N TYR A 27 5.48 -17.29 -7.91
CA TYR A 27 4.92 -16.01 -7.52
C TYR A 27 3.61 -16.19 -6.74
N ARG A 28 2.70 -17.06 -7.23
CA ARG A 28 1.44 -17.41 -6.54
C ARG A 28 1.71 -17.87 -5.10
N ALA A 29 2.65 -18.79 -4.92
CA ALA A 29 3.03 -19.28 -3.60
C ALA A 29 3.48 -18.15 -2.65
N LYS A 30 4.20 -17.15 -3.17
CA LYS A 30 4.63 -15.99 -2.36
C LYS A 30 3.47 -15.07 -1.98
N VAL A 31 2.52 -14.84 -2.88
CA VAL A 31 1.31 -14.07 -2.60
C VAL A 31 0.49 -14.76 -1.49
N TYR A 32 0.28 -16.07 -1.60
CA TYR A 32 -0.44 -16.84 -0.59
C TYR A 32 0.30 -16.86 0.76
N ALA A 33 1.60 -17.11 0.75
CA ALA A 33 2.40 -17.10 1.99
C ALA A 33 2.33 -15.75 2.70
N ARG A 34 2.33 -14.63 1.95
CA ARG A 34 2.16 -13.30 2.53
C ARG A 34 0.75 -13.08 3.11
N GLU A 35 -0.26 -13.57 2.42
CA GLU A 35 -1.66 -13.46 2.88
C GLU A 35 -1.93 -14.29 4.14
N GLU A 36 -1.25 -15.44 4.29
CA GLU A 36 -1.32 -16.30 5.49
C GLU A 36 -0.70 -15.64 6.73
N GLU A 37 0.28 -14.74 6.58
CA GLU A 37 0.87 -14.02 7.71
C GLU A 37 -0.14 -13.06 8.37
N SER A 38 -0.93 -12.39 7.57
CA SER A 38 -2.03 -11.51 7.97
C SER A 38 -2.82 -11.09 6.75
N THR A 39 -4.12 -10.86 6.90
CA THR A 39 -4.96 -10.38 5.80
C THR A 39 -4.39 -9.11 5.15
N THR A 40 -4.46 -9.03 3.83
CA THR A 40 -4.14 -7.81 3.06
C THR A 40 -5.38 -6.99 2.74
N GLY A 41 -6.55 -7.37 3.25
CA GLY A 41 -7.76 -6.55 3.27
C GLY A 41 -7.61 -5.42 4.28
N VAL A 42 -7.44 -4.20 3.79
CA VAL A 42 -7.13 -3.03 4.64
C VAL A 42 -8.36 -2.31 5.16
N GLY A 43 -9.52 -2.71 4.70
CA GLY A 43 -10.81 -2.08 5.00
C GLY A 43 -11.33 -1.24 3.84
N GLU A 44 -12.53 -0.65 4.02
CA GLU A 44 -13.20 0.20 3.03
C GLU A 44 -13.40 -0.45 1.66
N GLY A 45 -13.53 -1.78 1.65
CA GLY A 45 -13.71 -2.57 0.44
C GLY A 45 -12.43 -2.74 -0.40
N ILE A 46 -11.24 -2.56 0.19
CA ILE A 46 -9.95 -2.60 -0.51
C ILE A 46 -9.07 -3.72 0.03
N ALA A 47 -8.38 -4.41 -0.88
CA ALA A 47 -7.27 -5.31 -0.55
C ALA A 47 -6.03 -4.99 -1.37
N ILE A 48 -4.84 -5.17 -0.75
CA ILE A 48 -3.55 -4.91 -1.38
C ILE A 48 -2.63 -6.14 -1.22
N PRO A 49 -2.99 -7.31 -1.78
CA PRO A 49 -2.09 -8.45 -1.77
C PRO A 49 -0.81 -8.14 -2.53
N HIS A 50 0.29 -8.71 -2.07
CA HIS A 50 1.60 -8.46 -2.66
C HIS A 50 2.52 -9.65 -2.49
N GLY A 51 3.45 -9.81 -3.42
CA GLY A 51 4.48 -10.84 -3.36
C GLY A 51 5.83 -10.35 -3.84
N LYS A 52 6.87 -10.64 -3.07
CA LYS A 52 8.27 -10.43 -3.45
C LYS A 52 8.88 -11.76 -3.82
N CYS A 53 9.36 -11.91 -5.07
CA CYS A 53 9.81 -13.18 -5.60
C CYS A 53 10.90 -12.99 -6.67
N SER A 54 11.86 -13.91 -6.70
CA SER A 54 12.89 -13.96 -7.75
C SER A 54 12.34 -14.28 -9.14
N ALA A 55 11.12 -14.84 -9.22
CA ALA A 55 10.42 -15.08 -10.48
C ALA A 55 9.77 -13.79 -11.05
N VAL A 56 9.82 -12.68 -10.34
CA VAL A 56 9.37 -11.38 -10.84
C VAL A 56 10.57 -10.67 -11.45
N ASN A 57 10.51 -10.38 -12.75
CA ASN A 57 11.62 -9.75 -13.49
C ASN A 57 11.51 -8.21 -13.51
N ALA A 58 10.32 -7.66 -13.28
CA ALA A 58 10.10 -6.22 -13.15
C ALA A 58 8.91 -5.91 -12.21
N PRO A 59 8.93 -4.78 -11.50
CA PRO A 59 7.80 -4.37 -10.66
C PRO A 59 6.50 -4.30 -11.46
N GLY A 60 5.41 -4.76 -10.87
CA GLY A 60 4.09 -4.75 -11.47
C GLY A 60 2.99 -4.42 -10.49
N LEU A 61 1.95 -3.76 -11.01
CA LEU A 61 0.69 -3.52 -10.32
C LEU A 61 -0.43 -4.05 -11.21
N ALA A 62 -1.28 -4.91 -10.67
CA ALA A 62 -2.53 -5.32 -11.30
C ALA A 62 -3.70 -4.89 -10.41
N ALA A 63 -4.79 -4.45 -11.03
CA ALA A 63 -5.98 -4.04 -10.31
C ALA A 63 -7.21 -4.79 -10.82
N MET A 64 -8.15 -5.07 -9.92
CA MET A 64 -9.39 -5.77 -10.24
C MET A 64 -10.55 -5.18 -9.45
N ILE A 65 -11.67 -4.92 -10.13
CA ILE A 65 -12.93 -4.57 -9.49
C ILE A 65 -13.77 -5.83 -9.32
N ILE A 66 -14.27 -6.07 -8.12
CA ILE A 66 -15.11 -7.21 -7.75
C ILE A 66 -16.51 -6.68 -7.41
N LYS A 67 -17.43 -6.71 -8.37
CA LYS A 67 -18.74 -6.05 -8.28
C LYS A 67 -19.56 -6.49 -7.06
N ASP A 68 -19.58 -7.78 -6.77
CA ASP A 68 -20.36 -8.34 -5.66
C ASP A 68 -19.60 -8.30 -4.32
N GLY A 69 -18.32 -7.93 -4.37
CA GLY A 69 -17.41 -8.03 -3.23
C GLY A 69 -17.04 -9.48 -2.88
N VAL A 70 -15.95 -9.64 -2.15
CA VAL A 70 -15.47 -10.92 -1.65
C VAL A 70 -15.03 -10.74 -0.19
N ASP A 71 -15.42 -11.66 0.67
CA ASP A 71 -14.91 -11.73 2.01
C ASP A 71 -13.40 -12.01 1.97
N PHE A 72 -12.64 -11.07 2.47
CA PHE A 72 -11.17 -11.08 2.52
C PHE A 72 -10.64 -11.14 3.94
N GLU A 73 -11.52 -11.31 4.92
CA GLU A 73 -11.19 -11.20 6.35
C GLU A 73 -10.56 -9.83 6.65
N SER A 74 -11.14 -8.78 6.04
CA SER A 74 -10.67 -7.40 6.18
C SER A 74 -10.77 -6.92 7.61
N LEU A 75 -9.98 -5.88 7.97
CA LEU A 75 -9.91 -5.35 9.34
C LEU A 75 -11.24 -4.77 9.85
N ASP A 76 -12.16 -4.44 8.96
CA ASP A 76 -13.48 -3.85 9.22
C ASP A 76 -14.64 -4.81 8.92
N ASP A 77 -14.33 -6.07 8.58
CA ASP A 77 -15.29 -7.10 8.15
C ASP A 77 -16.07 -6.74 6.86
N GLU A 78 -15.68 -5.67 6.13
CA GLU A 78 -16.34 -5.29 4.89
C GLU A 78 -15.80 -6.11 3.70
N PRO A 79 -16.69 -6.49 2.74
CA PRO A 79 -16.26 -7.25 1.58
C PRO A 79 -15.41 -6.40 0.62
N VAL A 80 -14.30 -6.97 0.15
CA VAL A 80 -13.40 -6.33 -0.79
C VAL A 80 -14.02 -6.22 -2.17
N LYS A 81 -14.07 -5.01 -2.70
CA LYS A 81 -14.56 -4.66 -4.04
C LYS A 81 -13.47 -4.19 -4.99
N VAL A 82 -12.35 -3.71 -4.47
CA VAL A 82 -11.18 -3.33 -5.27
C VAL A 82 -9.95 -4.06 -4.72
N LEU A 83 -9.26 -4.76 -5.60
CA LEU A 83 -8.05 -5.49 -5.25
C LEU A 83 -6.88 -4.97 -6.07
N PHE A 84 -5.77 -4.60 -5.41
CA PHE A 84 -4.51 -4.22 -6.02
C PHE A 84 -3.44 -5.26 -5.70
N LEU A 85 -3.01 -6.03 -6.69
CA LEU A 85 -1.93 -6.99 -6.54
C LEU A 85 -0.60 -6.34 -6.93
N ILE A 86 0.40 -6.39 -6.05
CA ILE A 86 1.74 -5.85 -6.29
C ILE A 86 2.73 -7.00 -6.46
N ALA A 87 3.46 -6.98 -7.58
CA ALA A 87 4.58 -7.87 -7.84
C ALA A 87 5.91 -7.10 -7.72
N ALA A 88 6.85 -7.64 -6.95
CA ALA A 88 8.16 -7.05 -6.80
C ALA A 88 9.28 -8.09 -6.99
N PRO A 89 10.37 -7.72 -7.70
CA PRO A 89 11.56 -8.54 -7.77
C PRO A 89 12.19 -8.74 -6.38
N ASP A 90 12.82 -9.89 -6.17
CA ASP A 90 13.57 -10.13 -4.93
C ASP A 90 14.97 -9.48 -4.99
N THR A 91 14.97 -8.15 -5.11
CA THR A 91 16.15 -7.30 -5.09
C THR A 91 16.31 -6.61 -3.73
N LYS A 92 17.47 -5.97 -3.51
CA LYS A 92 17.70 -5.17 -2.30
C LYS A 92 16.86 -3.88 -2.26
N ASP A 93 16.34 -3.47 -3.41
CA ASP A 93 15.49 -2.28 -3.53
C ASP A 93 14.08 -2.59 -3.03
N ASN A 94 13.54 -1.70 -2.22
CA ASN A 94 12.21 -1.84 -1.62
C ASN A 94 11.11 -1.20 -2.51
N VAL A 95 11.19 -1.40 -3.83
CA VAL A 95 10.26 -0.78 -4.80
C VAL A 95 8.79 -1.08 -4.46
N HIS A 96 8.51 -2.28 -3.91
CA HIS A 96 7.15 -2.62 -3.47
C HIS A 96 6.65 -1.74 -2.33
N LEU A 97 7.54 -1.27 -1.43
CA LEU A 97 7.18 -0.36 -0.35
C LEU A 97 6.86 1.03 -0.87
N ASP A 98 7.57 1.49 -1.91
CA ASP A 98 7.28 2.79 -2.54
C ASP A 98 5.92 2.76 -3.23
N VAL A 99 5.60 1.66 -3.93
CA VAL A 99 4.28 1.48 -4.56
C VAL A 99 3.18 1.37 -3.51
N LEU A 100 3.40 0.58 -2.45
CA LEU A 100 2.46 0.47 -1.33
C LEU A 100 2.21 1.82 -0.66
N SER A 101 3.25 2.60 -0.41
CA SER A 101 3.15 3.92 0.22
C SER A 101 2.33 4.88 -0.63
N LYS A 102 2.64 5.00 -1.92
CA LYS A 102 1.89 5.87 -2.84
C LYS A 102 0.43 5.44 -2.96
N LEU A 103 0.20 4.14 -3.15
CA LEU A 103 -1.16 3.60 -3.26
C LEU A 103 -1.96 3.86 -1.97
N SER A 104 -1.35 3.65 -0.80
CA SER A 104 -2.02 3.91 0.49
C SER A 104 -2.44 5.36 0.64
N VAL A 105 -1.60 6.31 0.22
CA VAL A 105 -1.93 7.75 0.25
C VAL A 105 -3.13 8.06 -0.65
N LEU A 106 -3.15 7.53 -1.88
CA LEU A 106 -4.26 7.73 -2.81
C LEU A 106 -5.57 7.11 -2.29
N LEU A 107 -5.47 5.93 -1.68
CA LEU A 107 -6.63 5.20 -1.15
C LEU A 107 -7.21 5.80 0.15
N MET A 108 -6.54 6.75 0.77
CA MET A 108 -7.10 7.55 1.87
C MET A 108 -8.13 8.59 1.40
N ASP A 109 -8.19 8.88 0.10
CA ASP A 109 -9.20 9.79 -0.46
C ASP A 109 -10.46 8.99 -0.85
N GLU A 110 -11.52 9.12 -0.05
CA GLU A 110 -12.82 8.47 -0.28
C GLU A 110 -13.40 8.79 -1.67
N ASN A 111 -13.18 10.01 -2.19
CA ASN A 111 -13.66 10.39 -3.52
C ASN A 111 -12.90 9.66 -4.62
N PHE A 112 -11.60 9.47 -4.45
CA PHE A 112 -10.77 8.70 -5.35
C PHE A 112 -11.23 7.24 -5.39
N VAL A 113 -11.40 6.61 -4.24
CA VAL A 113 -11.89 5.23 -4.11
C VAL A 113 -13.30 5.09 -4.73
N ALA A 114 -14.20 6.04 -4.47
CA ALA A 114 -15.54 6.02 -5.05
C ALA A 114 -15.54 6.16 -6.57
N LYS A 115 -14.60 6.90 -7.16
CA LYS A 115 -14.41 6.98 -8.63
C LYS A 115 -13.89 5.66 -9.19
N LEU A 116 -12.88 5.05 -8.54
CA LEU A 116 -12.33 3.76 -8.96
C LEU A 116 -13.41 2.66 -8.97
N MET A 117 -14.25 2.60 -7.94
CA MET A 117 -15.33 1.61 -7.85
C MET A 117 -16.39 1.78 -8.93
N LYS A 118 -16.54 2.97 -9.51
CA LYS A 118 -17.49 3.29 -10.56
C LYS A 118 -16.93 3.18 -11.96
N ALA A 119 -15.64 2.97 -12.12
CA ALA A 119 -14.98 2.86 -13.41
C ALA A 119 -15.66 1.75 -14.26
N GLY A 120 -16.09 2.09 -15.45
CA GLY A 120 -16.80 1.19 -16.35
C GLY A 120 -15.89 0.40 -17.29
N SER A 121 -14.62 0.81 -17.41
CA SER A 121 -13.61 0.16 -18.25
C SER A 121 -12.22 0.22 -17.64
N PRO A 122 -11.29 -0.65 -18.07
CA PRO A 122 -9.88 -0.60 -17.65
C PRO A 122 -9.21 0.74 -17.98
N GLU A 123 -9.55 1.33 -19.12
CA GLU A 123 -8.99 2.62 -19.56
C GLU A 123 -9.40 3.74 -18.61
N GLU A 124 -10.69 3.82 -18.28
CA GLU A 124 -11.21 4.79 -17.31
C GLU A 124 -10.57 4.60 -15.92
N PHE A 125 -10.35 3.35 -15.50
CA PHE A 125 -9.69 3.04 -14.25
C PHE A 125 -8.25 3.57 -14.22
N ILE A 126 -7.49 3.41 -15.31
CA ILE A 126 -6.12 3.91 -15.44
C ILE A 126 -6.11 5.44 -15.46
N GLU A 127 -7.03 6.09 -16.22
CA GLU A 127 -7.13 7.55 -16.25
C GLU A 127 -7.38 8.16 -14.86
N ILE A 128 -8.19 7.50 -14.02
CA ILE A 128 -8.44 7.95 -12.64
C ILE A 128 -7.15 7.87 -11.81
N ILE A 129 -6.36 6.80 -11.95
CA ILE A 129 -5.09 6.64 -11.23
C ILE A 129 -4.06 7.66 -11.70
N ASP A 130 -3.88 7.81 -13.00
CA ASP A 130 -2.91 8.74 -13.58
C ASP A 130 -3.22 10.19 -13.20
N GLY A 131 -4.51 10.57 -13.24
CA GLY A 131 -4.96 11.89 -12.82
C GLY A 131 -4.67 12.20 -11.35
N ALA A 132 -4.86 11.22 -10.47
CA ALA A 132 -4.56 11.36 -9.05
C ALA A 132 -3.04 11.43 -8.75
N ASP A 133 -2.22 10.66 -9.49
CA ASP A 133 -0.75 10.72 -9.35
C ASP A 133 -0.19 12.09 -9.82
N GLU A 134 -0.76 12.67 -10.89
CA GLU A 134 -0.40 14.02 -11.35
C GLU A 134 -0.80 15.11 -10.34
N GLU A 135 -1.99 14.99 -9.74
CA GLU A 135 -2.47 15.91 -8.73
C GLU A 135 -1.60 15.85 -7.47
N ALA A 136 -1.25 14.66 -7.00
CA ALA A 136 -0.34 14.45 -5.87
C ALA A 136 1.05 15.05 -6.14
N LYS A 137 1.63 14.84 -7.32
CA LYS A 137 2.92 15.46 -7.71
C LYS A 137 2.86 16.98 -7.73
N SER A 138 1.74 17.54 -8.22
CA SER A 138 1.56 18.99 -8.28
C SER A 138 1.47 19.63 -6.88
N ILE A 139 0.92 18.90 -5.91
CA ILE A 139 0.86 19.34 -4.51
C ILE A 139 2.26 19.30 -3.88
N ASP A 140 3.01 18.20 -4.07
CA ASP A 140 4.39 18.07 -3.58
C ASP A 140 5.29 19.19 -4.13
N GLU A 141 5.23 19.47 -5.44
CA GLU A 141 5.99 20.56 -6.05
C GLU A 141 5.61 21.96 -5.53
N ARG A 142 4.36 22.15 -5.13
CA ARG A 142 3.92 23.43 -4.52
C ARG A 142 4.44 23.56 -3.10
N LEU A 143 4.37 22.49 -2.31
CA LEU A 143 4.89 22.45 -0.94
C LEU A 143 6.40 22.68 -0.91
N GLU A 144 7.17 22.09 -1.83
CA GLU A 144 8.62 22.33 -1.95
C GLU A 144 8.97 23.78 -2.30
N LYS A 145 8.10 24.49 -3.03
CA LYS A 145 8.32 25.90 -3.40
C LYS A 145 7.92 26.91 -2.31
N GLU A 146 7.03 26.54 -1.41
CA GLU A 146 6.56 27.44 -0.34
C GLU A 146 7.40 27.35 0.95
N ASP A 147 8.21 26.30 1.16
CA ASP A 147 8.88 26.05 2.43
C ASP A 147 10.38 26.31 2.41
N ASN A 148 10.75 27.59 2.59
CA ASN A 148 12.10 27.98 3.02
C ASN A 148 12.22 28.04 4.55
N LYS A 149 11.30 27.46 5.30
CA LYS A 149 11.32 27.35 6.77
C LYS A 149 11.55 25.90 7.19
N PRO A 150 12.39 25.64 8.21
CA PRO A 150 12.59 24.28 8.70
C PRO A 150 11.24 23.70 9.15
N ALA A 151 10.81 22.67 8.44
CA ALA A 151 9.54 22.01 8.73
C ALA A 151 9.54 21.44 10.15
N LYS A 152 8.44 21.66 10.89
CA LYS A 152 8.17 21.02 12.16
C LYS A 152 7.23 19.85 11.92
N ILE A 153 7.71 18.63 12.12
CA ILE A 153 6.95 17.41 11.89
C ILE A 153 6.40 16.91 13.23
N LEU A 154 5.11 16.58 13.27
CA LEU A 154 4.50 15.82 14.35
C LEU A 154 4.14 14.45 13.81
N ALA A 155 4.61 13.40 14.46
CA ALA A 155 4.33 12.03 14.05
C ALA A 155 3.80 11.21 15.22
N VAL A 156 2.89 10.27 14.92
CA VAL A 156 2.42 9.27 15.86
C VAL A 156 2.71 7.90 15.26
N THR A 157 3.41 7.05 16.02
CA THR A 157 3.64 5.66 15.62
C THR A 157 2.86 4.74 16.55
N SER A 158 2.12 3.80 15.97
CA SER A 158 1.31 2.84 16.72
C SER A 158 1.32 1.48 16.02
N CYS A 159 1.36 0.41 16.80
CA CYS A 159 1.20 -0.95 16.30
C CYS A 159 0.36 -1.76 17.28
N PRO A 160 -0.77 -2.36 16.85
CA PRO A 160 -1.63 -3.16 17.70
C PRO A 160 -0.94 -4.39 18.28
N THR A 161 0.03 -4.95 17.57
CA THR A 161 0.64 -6.25 17.88
C THR A 161 2.08 -6.19 18.38
N GLY A 162 2.74 -5.02 18.37
CA GLY A 162 4.16 -5.01 18.70
C GLY A 162 4.74 -3.66 19.12
N ILE A 163 5.27 -3.63 20.36
CA ILE A 163 6.05 -2.50 20.88
C ILE A 163 7.28 -2.24 19.99
N ALA A 164 7.96 -3.30 19.54
CA ALA A 164 9.17 -3.19 18.73
C ALA A 164 8.97 -2.41 17.42
N HIS A 165 7.92 -2.70 16.67
CA HIS A 165 7.63 -2.03 15.40
C HIS A 165 7.34 -0.54 15.58
N THR A 166 6.66 -0.16 16.67
CA THR A 166 6.36 1.23 17.01
C THR A 166 7.64 2.04 17.23
N TYR A 167 8.60 1.47 17.97
CA TYR A 167 9.88 2.12 18.24
C TYR A 167 10.80 2.14 17.02
N MET A 168 10.84 1.07 16.23
CA MET A 168 11.61 1.04 14.97
C MET A 168 11.12 2.09 13.98
N ALA A 169 9.80 2.27 13.88
CA ALA A 169 9.21 3.31 13.04
C ALA A 169 9.57 4.71 13.55
N ALA A 170 9.50 4.94 14.86
CA ALA A 170 9.88 6.22 15.46
C ALA A 170 11.37 6.54 15.19
N GLU A 171 12.28 5.59 15.44
CA GLU A 171 13.71 5.75 15.18
C GLU A 171 14.00 6.01 13.68
N GLY A 172 13.28 5.33 12.77
CA GLY A 172 13.39 5.55 11.33
C GLY A 172 12.99 6.98 10.94
N LEU A 173 11.88 7.48 11.49
CA LEU A 173 11.42 8.86 11.29
C LEU A 173 12.38 9.90 11.85
N GLU A 174 12.94 9.69 13.05
CA GLU A 174 13.95 10.59 13.62
C GLU A 174 15.21 10.69 12.75
N LYS A 175 15.70 9.55 12.28
CA LYS A 175 16.87 9.51 11.37
C LYS A 175 16.59 10.21 10.04
N ALA A 176 15.39 10.01 9.48
CA ALA A 176 14.99 10.65 8.23
C ALA A 176 14.85 12.17 8.41
N ALA A 177 14.22 12.63 9.49
CA ALA A 177 14.07 14.05 9.81
C ALA A 177 15.43 14.72 10.06
N ALA A 178 16.33 14.10 10.80
CA ALA A 178 17.68 14.60 11.02
C ALA A 178 18.45 14.73 9.68
N LYS A 179 18.32 13.76 8.78
CA LYS A 179 18.92 13.80 7.44
C LYS A 179 18.35 14.91 6.57
N ALA A 180 17.06 15.19 6.71
CA ALA A 180 16.35 16.25 5.99
C ALA A 180 16.49 17.64 6.64
N GLY A 181 17.14 17.75 7.80
CA GLY A 181 17.26 19.02 8.52
C GLY A 181 15.96 19.53 9.15
N CYS A 182 14.99 18.63 9.38
CA CYS A 182 13.68 18.95 9.94
C CYS A 182 13.62 18.67 11.44
N ALA A 183 12.87 19.49 12.18
CA ALA A 183 12.53 19.19 13.58
C ALA A 183 11.34 18.25 13.63
N ILE A 184 11.46 17.12 14.33
CA ILE A 184 10.39 16.14 14.49
C ILE A 184 10.05 15.92 15.95
N LYS A 185 8.76 15.80 16.25
CA LYS A 185 8.25 15.31 17.54
C LYS A 185 7.43 14.06 17.30
N ILE A 186 7.78 12.96 17.93
CA ILE A 186 7.13 11.66 17.75
C ILE A 186 6.46 11.23 19.04
N GLU A 187 5.19 10.85 18.95
CA GLU A 187 4.44 10.17 20.00
C GLU A 187 4.30 8.69 19.63
N THR A 188 4.79 7.79 20.49
CA THR A 188 4.63 6.36 20.33
C THR A 188 3.44 5.86 21.13
N ARG A 189 2.49 5.14 20.48
CA ARG A 189 1.34 4.53 21.12
C ARG A 189 1.44 3.01 20.98
N GLY A 190 1.79 2.33 22.07
CA GLY A 190 1.74 0.86 22.18
C GLY A 190 0.72 0.44 23.22
N SER A 191 0.34 -0.84 23.27
CA SER A 191 -0.57 -1.36 24.27
C SER A 191 0.02 -1.22 25.68
N GLY A 192 -0.18 -0.07 26.32
CA GLY A 192 0.11 0.14 27.73
C GLY A 192 0.89 1.40 28.13
N ASP A 193 1.56 2.13 27.25
CA ASP A 193 2.35 3.30 27.71
C ASP A 193 2.34 4.45 26.71
N ARG A 194 1.89 5.62 27.19
CA ARG A 194 2.03 6.91 26.49
C ARG A 194 3.38 7.49 26.90
N LYS A 195 4.42 7.36 26.10
CA LYS A 195 5.65 8.13 26.28
C LYS A 195 5.81 9.09 25.12
N SER A 196 5.80 10.39 25.43
CA SER A 196 6.23 11.44 24.50
C SER A 196 7.77 11.46 24.54
N VAL A 197 8.40 11.29 23.40
CA VAL A 197 9.82 11.56 23.22
C VAL A 197 9.93 12.97 22.68
N VAL A 198 10.64 13.83 23.39
CA VAL A 198 10.91 15.24 23.02
C VAL A 198 12.25 15.33 22.35
#